data_51c7d693b9bd4940ec4c8f9e87a64b08
#
_entry.id   51c7d693b9bd4940ec4c8f9e87a64b08
#
_cell.length_a   1.000
_cell.length_b   1.000
_cell.length_c   1.000
_cell.angle_alpha   90.00
_cell.angle_beta   90.00
_cell.angle_gamma   90.00
#
_symmetry.space_group_name_H-M   'P 1'
#
loop_
_entity.id
_entity.type
_entity.pdbx_description
1 polymer ?
#
loop_
_entity_poly.entity_id
_entity_poly.type
_entity_poly.pdbx_seq_one_letter_code
_entity_poly.pdbx_strand_id
1 'polypeptide(L)'
;MYLTRLALTDFRSYPELSIELGPGVTTFSGPNGEGKTNLVEAIGYLATLGSHRVATDSPLVRRGADAAVLRAAVTGAQGNTLVEIEINPGRANRVRLNRAPMPRPRDILGALRTVLFAPEDLALVKGDPGERRRFLDELLVATAPRYAGLRADYERVLRQRTALLKSAGSKGHLRGAARESMTATLDAWDAQLAQAGAPLLAGRMRLVAALRPHVTAAYEAVSGGPPGESCEISYRASVFNNNEFDNDVPGLEVAMLKALAGVRASELDRGVCLVGPHRDELELSVGGLPARGYASHDESWSPTPSRS
;
A
#
# COMPACT_ATOMS: atom_id res chain seq x y z
N MET A 1 -3.79 -22.04 1.56
CA MET A 1 -2.61 -21.70 0.73
C MET A 1 -1.39 -21.69 1.61
N TYR A 2 -0.30 -22.31 1.23
CA TYR A 2 0.98 -22.29 1.95
C TYR A 2 2.16 -22.46 0.97
N LEU A 3 3.34 -22.03 1.42
CA LEU A 3 4.57 -22.12 0.66
C LEU A 3 5.19 -23.49 0.88
N THR A 4 5.55 -24.20 -0.20
CA THR A 4 6.18 -25.53 -0.12
C THR A 4 7.68 -25.47 -0.38
N ARG A 5 8.15 -24.47 -1.13
CA ARG A 5 9.58 -24.27 -1.41
C ARG A 5 9.86 -22.79 -1.60
N LEU A 6 10.98 -22.33 -1.05
CA LEU A 6 11.56 -21.02 -1.33
C LEU A 6 12.99 -21.22 -1.83
N ALA A 7 13.33 -20.61 -2.97
CA ALA A 7 14.69 -20.57 -3.46
C ALA A 7 15.07 -19.12 -3.79
N LEU A 8 16.24 -18.71 -3.35
CA LEU A 8 16.83 -17.38 -3.51
C LEU A 8 18.16 -17.50 -4.22
N THR A 9 18.44 -16.61 -5.15
CA THR A 9 19.75 -16.45 -5.78
C THR A 9 20.12 -14.98 -5.73
N ASP A 10 21.29 -14.66 -5.21
CA ASP A 10 21.82 -13.30 -5.08
C ASP A 10 20.88 -12.30 -4.42
N PHE A 11 20.10 -12.76 -3.42
CA PHE A 11 19.16 -11.93 -2.68
C PHE A 11 19.71 -11.55 -1.30
N ARG A 12 19.88 -10.27 -1.02
CA ARG A 12 20.38 -9.74 0.24
C ARG A 12 21.74 -10.36 0.62
N SER A 13 21.78 -11.14 1.70
CA SER A 13 22.98 -11.88 2.16
C SER A 13 23.14 -13.26 1.52
N TYR A 14 22.16 -13.74 0.78
CA TYR A 14 22.14 -15.09 0.22
C TYR A 14 22.70 -15.12 -1.20
N PRO A 15 23.88 -15.72 -1.46
CA PRO A 15 24.32 -16.04 -2.81
C PRO A 15 23.40 -17.11 -3.42
N GLU A 16 23.10 -18.14 -2.65
CA GLU A 16 22.16 -19.20 -3.02
C GLU A 16 21.51 -19.79 -1.76
N LEU A 17 20.22 -20.02 -1.81
CA LEU A 17 19.45 -20.72 -0.78
C LEU A 17 18.34 -21.53 -1.43
N SER A 18 18.08 -22.73 -0.93
CA SER A 18 16.85 -23.49 -1.24
C SER A 18 16.38 -24.18 0.02
N ILE A 19 15.13 -23.89 0.41
CA ILE A 19 14.49 -24.50 1.59
C ILE A 19 13.14 -25.09 1.19
N GLU A 20 12.81 -26.22 1.76
CA GLU A 20 11.50 -26.84 1.71
C GLU A 20 10.71 -26.41 2.96
N LEU A 21 9.45 -26.12 2.77
CA LEU A 21 8.52 -25.65 3.79
C LEU A 21 7.28 -26.54 3.76
N GLY A 22 6.59 -26.65 4.90
CA GLY A 22 5.37 -27.43 5.03
C GLY A 22 4.23 -26.61 5.58
N PRO A 23 3.02 -27.19 5.65
CA PRO A 23 1.91 -26.57 6.36
C PRO A 23 2.23 -26.49 7.87
N GLY A 24 1.73 -25.44 8.52
CA GLY A 24 1.95 -25.22 9.95
C GLY A 24 3.05 -24.19 10.25
N VAL A 25 3.61 -24.27 11.45
CA VAL A 25 4.58 -23.29 11.94
C VAL A 25 6.00 -23.67 11.49
N THR A 26 6.70 -22.73 10.88
CA THR A 26 8.13 -22.85 10.58
C THR A 26 8.89 -21.76 11.35
N THR A 27 9.89 -22.15 12.12
CA THR A 27 10.72 -21.23 12.90
C THR A 27 12.12 -21.14 12.32
N PHE A 28 12.59 -19.94 12.02
CA PHE A 28 13.97 -19.65 11.63
C PHE A 28 14.74 -19.17 12.86
N SER A 29 15.74 -19.95 13.32
CA SER A 29 16.59 -19.63 14.46
C SER A 29 18.04 -19.53 14.05
N GLY A 30 18.84 -18.77 14.79
CA GLY A 30 20.27 -18.57 14.55
C GLY A 30 20.74 -17.20 15.06
N PRO A 31 22.04 -16.90 15.03
CA PRO A 31 22.62 -15.62 15.43
C PRO A 31 22.06 -14.43 14.65
N ASN A 32 22.18 -13.22 15.24
CA ASN A 32 21.78 -12.01 14.55
C ASN A 32 22.71 -11.71 13.37
N GLY A 33 22.15 -11.16 12.28
CA GLY A 33 22.91 -10.86 11.08
C GLY A 33 22.96 -11.98 10.02
N GLU A 34 22.54 -13.21 10.33
CA GLU A 34 22.59 -14.34 9.39
C GLU A 34 21.49 -14.35 8.31
N GLY A 35 20.63 -13.34 8.30
CA GLY A 35 19.68 -13.17 7.22
C GLY A 35 18.27 -13.74 7.47
N LYS A 36 17.92 -14.18 8.69
CA LYS A 36 16.58 -14.69 9.02
C LYS A 36 15.45 -13.78 8.52
N THR A 37 15.57 -12.48 8.79
CA THR A 37 14.62 -11.47 8.33
C THR A 37 14.59 -11.35 6.80
N ASN A 38 15.70 -11.61 6.12
CA ASN A 38 15.76 -11.56 4.66
C ASN A 38 14.92 -12.68 4.02
N LEU A 39 14.74 -13.83 4.70
CA LEU A 39 13.83 -14.89 4.24
C LEU A 39 12.38 -14.43 4.28
N VAL A 40 11.97 -13.83 5.39
CA VAL A 40 10.62 -13.28 5.55
C VAL A 40 10.37 -12.15 4.55
N GLU A 41 11.38 -11.28 4.34
CA GLU A 41 11.32 -10.21 3.34
C GLU A 41 11.15 -10.76 1.92
N ALA A 42 11.84 -11.85 1.57
CA ALA A 42 11.69 -12.49 0.26
C ALA A 42 10.27 -13.04 0.05
N ILE A 43 9.68 -13.66 1.08
CA ILE A 43 8.29 -14.16 1.03
C ILE A 43 7.30 -12.99 0.86
N GLY A 44 7.50 -11.91 1.62
CA GLY A 44 6.70 -10.68 1.47
C GLY A 44 6.82 -10.08 0.07
N TYR A 45 8.04 -9.99 -0.47
CA TYR A 45 8.28 -9.46 -1.81
C TYR A 45 7.60 -10.30 -2.91
N LEU A 46 7.63 -11.62 -2.80
CA LEU A 46 6.92 -12.52 -3.72
C LEU A 46 5.40 -12.27 -3.74
N ALA A 47 4.84 -11.84 -2.63
CA ALA A 47 3.41 -11.58 -2.50
C ALA A 47 3.00 -10.16 -2.92
N THR A 48 3.87 -9.16 -2.75
CA THR A 48 3.51 -7.73 -2.85
C THR A 48 4.28 -6.98 -3.94
N LEU A 49 5.37 -7.55 -4.46
CA LEU A 49 6.34 -6.89 -5.35
C LEU A 49 7.00 -5.66 -4.69
N GLY A 50 7.09 -5.67 -3.38
CA GLY A 50 7.70 -4.60 -2.59
C GLY A 50 8.34 -5.12 -1.31
N SER A 51 9.32 -4.40 -0.79
CA SER A 51 9.90 -4.67 0.51
C SER A 51 9.27 -3.78 1.58
N HIS A 52 9.00 -4.36 2.77
CA HIS A 52 8.57 -3.60 3.94
C HIS A 52 9.73 -2.82 4.60
N ARG A 53 10.98 -3.10 4.20
CA ARG A 53 12.18 -2.52 4.81
C ARG A 53 12.85 -1.45 3.97
N VAL A 54 12.71 -1.51 2.65
CA VAL A 54 13.37 -0.59 1.72
C VAL A 54 12.42 -0.10 0.63
N ALA A 55 12.59 1.16 0.23
CA ALA A 55 11.72 1.81 -0.75
C ALA A 55 12.08 1.47 -2.21
N THR A 56 13.26 0.89 -2.45
CA THR A 56 13.76 0.57 -3.79
C THR A 56 14.31 -0.85 -3.84
N ASP A 57 14.36 -1.43 -5.03
CA ASP A 57 14.80 -2.81 -5.23
C ASP A 57 16.33 -3.00 -5.17
N SER A 58 17.11 -1.93 -5.35
CA SER A 58 18.57 -2.02 -5.39
C SER A 58 19.19 -2.70 -4.15
N PRO A 59 18.76 -2.38 -2.91
CA PRO A 59 19.31 -3.06 -1.72
C PRO A 59 18.91 -4.53 -1.56
N LEU A 60 17.96 -5.03 -2.38
CA LEU A 60 17.53 -6.43 -2.34
C LEU A 60 18.52 -7.34 -3.09
N VAL A 61 19.23 -6.79 -4.07
CA VAL A 61 20.24 -7.53 -4.83
C VAL A 61 21.53 -7.60 -4.02
N ARG A 62 22.14 -8.79 -3.97
CA ARG A 62 23.39 -9.02 -3.25
C ARG A 62 24.50 -8.14 -3.82
N ARG A 63 25.33 -7.59 -2.96
CA ARG A 63 26.44 -6.73 -3.37
C ARG A 63 27.37 -7.46 -4.36
N GLY A 64 27.55 -6.87 -5.52
CA GLY A 64 28.39 -7.42 -6.60
C GLY A 64 27.62 -8.29 -7.59
N ALA A 65 26.31 -8.49 -7.41
CA ALA A 65 25.45 -9.17 -8.37
C ALA A 65 24.66 -8.17 -9.20
N ASP A 66 24.29 -8.54 -10.43
CA ASP A 66 23.53 -7.68 -11.35
C ASP A 66 22.02 -7.78 -11.12
N ALA A 67 21.54 -8.91 -10.61
CA ALA A 67 20.14 -9.20 -10.35
C ALA A 67 19.97 -10.18 -9.20
N ALA A 68 18.78 -10.24 -8.61
CA ALA A 68 18.39 -11.28 -7.67
C ALA A 68 17.23 -12.10 -8.22
N VAL A 69 17.18 -13.40 -7.91
CA VAL A 69 16.08 -14.27 -8.34
C VAL A 69 15.43 -14.92 -7.13
N LEU A 70 14.12 -14.75 -7.03
CA LEU A 70 13.27 -15.38 -6.03
C LEU A 70 12.35 -16.38 -6.72
N ARG A 71 12.29 -17.61 -6.19
CA ARG A 71 11.37 -18.66 -6.66
C ARG A 71 10.59 -19.22 -5.50
N ALA A 72 9.30 -19.38 -5.69
CA ALA A 72 8.40 -19.93 -4.69
C ALA A 72 7.46 -20.96 -5.31
N ALA A 73 7.40 -22.15 -4.69
CA ALA A 73 6.33 -23.09 -4.97
C ALA A 73 5.24 -22.94 -3.91
N VAL A 74 4.01 -22.69 -4.37
CA VAL A 74 2.85 -22.40 -3.53
C VAL A 74 1.79 -23.45 -3.76
N THR A 75 1.27 -24.05 -2.71
CA THR A 75 0.12 -24.97 -2.77
C THR A 75 -1.13 -24.26 -2.28
N GLY A 76 -2.15 -24.24 -3.08
CA GLY A 76 -3.46 -23.63 -2.79
C GLY A 76 -4.63 -24.55 -3.19
N ALA A 77 -5.85 -24.05 -3.02
CA ALA A 77 -7.06 -24.80 -3.37
C ALA A 77 -7.15 -25.18 -4.87
N GLN A 78 -6.49 -24.41 -5.73
CA GLN A 78 -6.47 -24.64 -7.18
C GLN A 78 -5.24 -25.44 -7.66
N GLY A 79 -4.47 -26.01 -6.74
CA GLY A 79 -3.26 -26.78 -7.03
C GLY A 79 -1.97 -26.03 -6.75
N ASN A 80 -0.88 -26.50 -7.38
CA ASN A 80 0.47 -25.94 -7.18
C ASN A 80 0.76 -24.84 -8.19
N THR A 81 1.33 -23.76 -7.70
CA THR A 81 1.74 -22.60 -8.51
C THR A 81 3.21 -22.32 -8.26
N LEU A 82 3.97 -22.14 -9.35
CA LEU A 82 5.35 -21.67 -9.29
C LEU A 82 5.41 -20.18 -9.63
N VAL A 83 5.91 -19.39 -8.70
CA VAL A 83 6.14 -17.94 -8.88
C VAL A 83 7.64 -17.71 -8.96
N GLU A 84 8.09 -16.97 -9.97
CA GLU A 84 9.48 -16.57 -10.13
C GLU A 84 9.56 -15.07 -10.40
N ILE A 85 10.43 -14.38 -9.68
CA ILE A 85 10.72 -12.95 -9.84
C ILE A 85 12.22 -12.78 -10.01
N GLU A 86 12.61 -12.09 -11.08
CA GLU A 86 13.96 -11.57 -11.29
C GLU A 86 13.95 -10.08 -11.00
N ILE A 87 14.65 -9.67 -9.95
CA ILE A 87 14.77 -8.28 -9.52
C ILE A 87 15.94 -7.64 -10.25
N ASN A 88 15.68 -6.62 -11.03
CA ASN A 88 16.66 -5.94 -11.88
C ASN A 88 16.76 -4.45 -11.46
N PRO A 89 17.78 -4.04 -10.67
CA PRO A 89 17.98 -2.66 -10.27
C PRO A 89 18.05 -1.71 -11.47
N GLY A 90 17.23 -0.66 -11.45
CA GLY A 90 17.20 0.34 -12.53
C GLY A 90 16.49 -0.11 -13.81
N ARG A 91 15.94 -1.31 -13.86
CA ARG A 91 15.17 -1.85 -14.99
C ARG A 91 13.85 -2.46 -14.50
N ALA A 92 12.97 -2.80 -15.42
CA ALA A 92 11.75 -3.51 -15.07
C ALA A 92 12.08 -4.94 -14.60
N ASN A 93 11.49 -5.34 -13.49
CA ASN A 93 11.57 -6.71 -12.99
C ASN A 93 10.88 -7.66 -13.96
N ARG A 94 11.41 -8.89 -14.08
CA ARG A 94 10.82 -9.95 -14.88
C ARG A 94 10.14 -10.95 -13.97
N VAL A 95 8.96 -11.41 -14.38
CA VAL A 95 8.18 -12.36 -13.59
C VAL A 95 7.68 -13.50 -14.45
N ARG A 96 7.59 -14.68 -13.84
CA ARG A 96 7.01 -15.87 -14.45
C ARG A 96 6.01 -16.51 -13.50
N LEU A 97 4.93 -17.00 -14.06
CA LEU A 97 3.95 -17.82 -13.37
C LEU A 97 3.89 -19.19 -14.06
N ASN A 98 4.12 -20.26 -13.31
CA ASN A 98 4.21 -21.62 -13.84
C ASN A 98 5.17 -21.72 -15.06
N ARG A 99 6.32 -21.06 -14.98
CA ARG A 99 7.37 -20.93 -16.00
C ARG A 99 6.98 -20.05 -17.21
N ALA A 100 5.72 -19.65 -17.36
CA ALA A 100 5.31 -18.74 -18.41
C ALA A 100 5.67 -17.29 -18.05
N PRO A 101 6.30 -16.51 -18.94
CA PRO A 101 6.60 -15.11 -18.69
C PRO A 101 5.31 -14.31 -18.64
N MET A 102 5.22 -13.39 -17.68
CA MET A 102 4.08 -12.48 -17.55
C MET A 102 4.41 -11.11 -18.16
N PRO A 103 3.47 -10.49 -18.88
CA PRO A 103 3.70 -9.19 -19.52
C PRO A 103 4.09 -8.08 -18.56
N ARG A 104 3.55 -8.11 -17.34
CA ARG A 104 3.79 -7.08 -16.32
C ARG A 104 4.04 -7.74 -14.97
N PRO A 105 4.97 -7.22 -14.15
CA PRO A 105 5.22 -7.75 -12.81
C PRO A 105 3.96 -7.92 -11.97
N ARG A 106 3.06 -6.95 -11.99
CA ARG A 106 1.81 -6.98 -11.23
C ARG A 106 0.85 -8.13 -11.57
N ASP A 107 1.05 -8.78 -12.69
CA ASP A 107 0.16 -9.87 -13.13
C ASP A 107 0.33 -11.17 -12.30
N ILE A 108 1.37 -11.26 -11.45
CA ILE A 108 1.54 -12.36 -10.48
C ILE A 108 0.88 -12.09 -9.12
N LEU A 109 0.40 -10.87 -8.87
CA LEU A 109 -0.20 -10.52 -7.58
C LEU A 109 -1.43 -11.39 -7.32
N GLY A 110 -1.54 -11.89 -6.09
CA GLY A 110 -2.59 -12.84 -5.69
C GLY A 110 -2.23 -14.32 -5.86
N ALA A 111 -1.14 -14.65 -6.58
CA ALA A 111 -0.62 -16.03 -6.65
C ALA A 111 -0.10 -16.52 -5.29
N LEU A 112 0.50 -15.63 -4.50
CA LEU A 112 0.82 -15.83 -3.10
C LEU A 112 0.15 -14.72 -2.28
N ARG A 113 -0.53 -15.07 -1.19
CA ARG A 113 -1.09 -14.11 -0.24
C ARG A 113 -0.43 -14.31 1.10
N THR A 114 0.04 -13.21 1.67
CA THR A 114 0.71 -13.20 2.98
C THR A 114 0.11 -12.11 3.86
N VAL A 115 0.16 -12.34 5.16
CA VAL A 115 0.05 -11.29 6.17
C VAL A 115 1.40 -11.26 6.87
N LEU A 116 2.08 -10.14 6.79
CA LEU A 116 3.34 -9.91 7.47
C LEU A 116 3.08 -9.02 8.67
N PHE A 117 3.66 -9.39 9.81
CA PHE A 117 3.76 -8.55 10.99
C PHE A 117 5.23 -8.30 11.30
N ALA A 118 5.61 -7.05 11.38
CA ALA A 118 6.99 -6.62 11.58
C ALA A 118 7.06 -5.40 12.53
N PRO A 119 8.20 -5.15 13.20
CA PRO A 119 8.37 -3.98 14.04
C PRO A 119 8.07 -2.65 13.34
N GLU A 120 8.29 -2.60 12.03
CA GLU A 120 8.00 -1.46 11.16
C GLU A 120 6.49 -1.13 11.11
N ASP A 121 5.61 -2.08 11.42
CA ASP A 121 4.16 -1.87 11.43
C ASP A 121 3.68 -0.92 12.52
N LEU A 122 4.53 -0.63 13.52
CA LEU A 122 4.31 0.47 14.46
C LEU A 122 4.15 1.82 13.73
N ALA A 123 4.71 1.97 12.54
CA ALA A 123 4.50 3.13 11.70
C ALA A 123 3.03 3.32 11.30
N LEU A 124 2.20 2.28 11.33
CA LEU A 124 0.76 2.41 11.11
C LEU A 124 0.11 3.33 12.17
N VAL A 125 0.51 3.19 13.43
CA VAL A 125 -0.01 4.00 14.53
C VAL A 125 0.77 5.31 14.68
N LYS A 126 2.11 5.26 14.72
CA LYS A 126 2.97 6.39 15.07
C LYS A 126 3.47 7.18 13.86
N GLY A 127 3.47 6.58 12.67
CA GLY A 127 4.00 7.15 11.42
C GLY A 127 3.07 8.17 10.75
N ASP A 128 3.47 8.54 9.55
CA ASP A 128 2.76 9.52 8.74
C ASP A 128 1.53 8.94 8.03
N PRO A 129 0.58 9.78 7.61
CA PRO A 129 -0.57 9.35 6.80
C PRO A 129 -0.21 8.53 5.57
N GLY A 130 1.00 8.70 5.04
CA GLY A 130 1.52 7.94 3.91
C GLY A 130 1.59 6.44 4.18
N GLU A 131 2.04 6.05 5.37
CA GLU A 131 2.15 4.64 5.78
C GLU A 131 0.76 3.99 5.88
N ARG A 132 -0.22 4.70 6.45
CA ARG A 132 -1.60 4.21 6.55
C ARG A 132 -2.28 4.07 5.20
N ARG A 133 -2.04 5.01 4.26
CA ARG A 133 -2.52 4.87 2.87
C ARG A 133 -1.86 3.68 2.16
N ARG A 134 -0.56 3.50 2.35
CA ARG A 134 0.19 2.36 1.79
C ARG A 134 -0.38 1.03 2.30
N PHE A 135 -0.62 0.91 3.60
CA PHE A 135 -1.25 -0.26 4.21
C PHE A 135 -2.62 -0.58 3.57
N LEU A 136 -3.49 0.43 3.43
CA LEU A 136 -4.80 0.24 2.78
C LEU A 136 -4.66 -0.23 1.33
N ASP A 137 -3.72 0.35 0.57
CA ASP A 137 -3.50 -0.01 -0.83
C ASP A 137 -2.95 -1.42 -0.97
N GLU A 138 -2.00 -1.81 -0.14
CA GLU A 138 -1.44 -3.17 -0.12
C GLU A 138 -2.54 -4.19 0.22
N LEU A 139 -3.38 -3.88 1.18
CA LEU A 139 -4.50 -4.76 1.56
C LEU A 139 -5.58 -4.84 0.47
N LEU A 140 -5.89 -3.73 -0.21
CA LEU A 140 -6.76 -3.74 -1.39
C LEU A 140 -6.21 -4.63 -2.51
N VAL A 141 -4.91 -4.52 -2.79
CA VAL A 141 -4.25 -5.34 -3.81
C VAL A 141 -4.25 -6.82 -3.41
N ALA A 142 -3.99 -7.14 -2.14
CA ALA A 142 -4.04 -8.51 -1.62
C ALA A 142 -5.44 -9.12 -1.74
N THR A 143 -6.49 -8.29 -1.56
CA THR A 143 -7.90 -8.72 -1.67
C THR A 143 -8.32 -8.86 -3.13
N ALA A 144 -7.93 -7.91 -3.98
CA ALA A 144 -8.29 -7.86 -5.39
C ALA A 144 -7.15 -7.23 -6.23
N PRO A 145 -6.33 -8.02 -6.93
CA PRO A 145 -5.14 -7.57 -7.66
C PRO A 145 -5.37 -6.44 -8.68
N ARG A 146 -6.60 -6.27 -9.17
CA ARG A 146 -6.97 -5.15 -10.06
C ARG A 146 -6.65 -3.77 -9.46
N TYR A 147 -6.65 -3.63 -8.13
CA TYR A 147 -6.33 -2.37 -7.47
C TYR A 147 -4.88 -1.94 -7.68
N ALA A 148 -3.96 -2.86 -7.97
CA ALA A 148 -2.59 -2.50 -8.36
C ALA A 148 -2.56 -1.68 -9.66
N GLY A 149 -3.44 -2.02 -10.62
CA GLY A 149 -3.61 -1.24 -11.85
C GLY A 149 -4.23 0.13 -11.59
N LEU A 150 -5.33 0.17 -10.85
CA LEU A 150 -6.03 1.41 -10.51
C LEU A 150 -5.12 2.39 -9.76
N ARG A 151 -4.34 1.90 -8.79
CA ARG A 151 -3.36 2.72 -8.06
C ARG A 151 -2.29 3.28 -8.99
N ALA A 152 -1.69 2.44 -9.85
CA ALA A 152 -0.66 2.88 -10.78
C ALA A 152 -1.17 3.93 -11.79
N ASP A 153 -2.39 3.79 -12.28
CA ASP A 153 -3.02 4.76 -13.18
C ASP A 153 -3.31 6.07 -12.46
N TYR A 154 -3.87 6.01 -11.24
CA TYR A 154 -4.07 7.20 -10.41
C TYR A 154 -2.76 7.95 -10.12
N GLU A 155 -1.71 7.24 -9.68
CA GLU A 155 -0.40 7.83 -9.41
C GLU A 155 0.23 8.47 -10.66
N ARG A 156 0.05 7.86 -11.84
CA ARG A 156 0.53 8.41 -13.11
C ARG A 156 -0.17 9.73 -13.42
N VAL A 157 -1.50 9.78 -13.33
CA VAL A 157 -2.29 11.00 -13.59
C VAL A 157 -1.95 12.08 -12.57
N LEU A 158 -1.84 11.72 -11.29
CA LEU A 158 -1.46 12.63 -10.22
C LEU A 158 -0.10 13.29 -10.46
N ARG A 159 0.91 12.51 -10.89
CA ARG A 159 2.24 13.06 -11.22
C ARG A 159 2.16 14.09 -12.36
N GLN A 160 1.43 13.79 -13.43
CA GLN A 160 1.29 14.70 -14.59
C GLN A 160 0.56 15.99 -14.18
N ARG A 161 -0.55 15.86 -13.45
CA ARG A 161 -1.30 17.01 -12.95
C ARG A 161 -0.45 17.88 -12.00
N THR A 162 0.29 17.27 -11.10
CA THR A 162 1.19 18.00 -10.18
C THR A 162 2.31 18.72 -10.93
N ALA A 163 2.87 18.11 -11.97
CA ALA A 163 3.88 18.77 -12.80
C ALA A 163 3.31 20.01 -13.52
N LEU A 164 2.07 19.91 -14.01
CA LEU A 164 1.37 21.05 -14.62
C LEU A 164 1.14 22.18 -13.59
N LEU A 165 0.65 21.88 -12.39
CA LEU A 165 0.46 22.87 -11.32
C LEU A 165 1.77 23.58 -10.96
N LYS A 166 2.88 22.84 -10.82
CA LYS A 166 4.20 23.41 -10.55
C LYS A 166 4.66 24.36 -11.66
N SER A 167 4.42 23.98 -12.92
CA SER A 167 4.78 24.81 -14.06
C SER A 167 3.95 26.09 -14.15
N ALA A 168 2.70 26.05 -13.68
CA ALA A 168 1.83 27.22 -13.63
C ALA A 168 2.26 28.22 -12.54
N GLY A 169 2.56 27.72 -11.33
CA GLY A 169 3.02 28.56 -10.22
C GLY A 169 4.36 29.26 -10.50
N SER A 170 5.26 28.61 -11.23
CA SER A 170 6.59 29.18 -11.54
C SER A 170 6.57 30.28 -12.62
N LYS A 171 5.52 30.40 -13.43
CA LYS A 171 5.41 31.35 -14.54
C LYS A 171 4.79 32.71 -14.18
N GLY A 172 4.57 32.97 -12.90
CA GLY A 172 3.87 34.18 -12.47
C GLY A 172 2.40 34.16 -12.90
N HIS A 173 1.70 35.28 -12.74
CA HIS A 173 0.28 35.38 -13.05
C HIS A 173 0.05 35.26 -14.56
N LEU A 174 -0.28 34.05 -15.03
CA LEU A 174 -0.74 33.84 -16.41
C LEU A 174 -1.98 34.68 -16.68
N ARG A 175 -2.01 35.40 -17.82
CA ARG A 175 -3.13 36.26 -18.23
C ARG A 175 -3.63 35.88 -19.63
N GLY A 176 -4.91 36.20 -19.91
CA GLY A 176 -5.51 35.99 -21.23
C GLY A 176 -5.51 34.54 -21.70
N ALA A 177 -5.27 34.32 -22.99
CA ALA A 177 -5.33 33.00 -23.63
C ALA A 177 -4.43 31.93 -22.99
N ALA A 178 -3.29 32.32 -22.40
CA ALA A 178 -2.42 31.38 -21.71
C ALA A 178 -3.08 30.83 -20.43
N ARG A 179 -3.84 31.63 -19.70
CA ARG A 179 -4.62 31.20 -18.54
C ARG A 179 -5.78 30.28 -18.93
N GLU A 180 -6.48 30.63 -20.00
CA GLU A 180 -7.59 29.81 -20.53
C GLU A 180 -7.10 28.42 -20.98
N SER A 181 -6.02 28.39 -21.75
CA SER A 181 -5.38 27.12 -22.18
C SER A 181 -4.95 26.26 -21.00
N MET A 182 -4.36 26.87 -19.97
CA MET A 182 -3.97 26.19 -18.75
C MET A 182 -5.17 25.61 -18.00
N THR A 183 -6.25 26.39 -17.88
CA THR A 183 -7.50 25.95 -17.23
C THR A 183 -8.11 24.76 -17.97
N ALA A 184 -8.23 24.83 -19.29
CA ALA A 184 -8.75 23.72 -20.09
C ALA A 184 -7.89 22.44 -19.95
N THR A 185 -6.58 22.61 -19.89
CA THR A 185 -5.66 21.46 -19.66
C THR A 185 -5.85 20.87 -18.27
N LEU A 186 -6.03 21.70 -17.23
CA LEU A 186 -6.31 21.23 -15.87
C LEU A 186 -7.65 20.53 -15.79
N ASP A 187 -8.71 21.01 -16.49
CA ASP A 187 -10.01 20.36 -16.52
C ASP A 187 -9.92 18.93 -17.08
N ALA A 188 -9.13 18.73 -18.13
CA ALA A 188 -8.88 17.40 -18.68
C ALA A 188 -8.15 16.47 -17.69
N TRP A 189 -7.15 17.00 -16.97
CA TRP A 189 -6.45 16.23 -15.94
C TRP A 189 -7.30 15.99 -14.69
N ASP A 190 -8.19 16.90 -14.32
CA ASP A 190 -9.15 16.74 -13.24
C ASP A 190 -10.12 15.60 -13.54
N ALA A 191 -10.65 15.55 -14.77
CA ALA A 191 -11.51 14.45 -15.21
C ALA A 191 -10.79 13.10 -15.12
N GLN A 192 -9.55 13.01 -15.62
CA GLN A 192 -8.77 11.78 -15.53
C GLN A 192 -8.41 11.41 -14.09
N LEU A 193 -8.11 12.39 -13.23
CA LEU A 193 -7.78 12.15 -11.83
C LEU A 193 -9.00 11.65 -11.05
N ALA A 194 -10.19 12.22 -11.29
CA ALA A 194 -11.44 11.80 -10.69
C ALA A 194 -11.83 10.39 -11.15
N GLN A 195 -11.77 10.12 -12.45
CA GLN A 195 -12.06 8.80 -13.02
C GLN A 195 -11.14 7.70 -12.45
N ALA A 196 -9.84 7.97 -12.32
CA ALA A 196 -8.89 7.01 -11.76
C ALA A 196 -8.98 6.92 -10.22
N GLY A 197 -9.31 8.01 -9.55
CA GLY A 197 -9.34 8.12 -8.09
C GLY A 197 -10.59 7.57 -7.44
N ALA A 198 -11.76 7.76 -8.06
CA ALA A 198 -13.04 7.35 -7.48
C ALA A 198 -13.13 5.83 -7.20
N PRO A 199 -12.68 4.92 -8.08
CA PRO A 199 -12.65 3.49 -7.76
C PRO A 199 -11.70 3.14 -6.60
N LEU A 200 -10.57 3.83 -6.48
CA LEU A 200 -9.62 3.63 -5.39
C LEU A 200 -10.21 4.12 -4.05
N LEU A 201 -10.83 5.30 -4.06
CA LEU A 201 -11.54 5.86 -2.92
C LEU A 201 -12.66 4.94 -2.43
N ALA A 202 -13.55 4.50 -3.35
CA ALA A 202 -14.62 3.55 -3.04
C ALA A 202 -14.07 2.23 -2.46
N GLY A 203 -12.95 1.74 -3.00
CA GLY A 203 -12.28 0.54 -2.51
C GLY A 203 -11.81 0.68 -1.08
N ARG A 204 -11.12 1.77 -0.76
CA ARG A 204 -10.62 2.05 0.59
C ARG A 204 -11.74 2.23 1.61
N MET A 205 -12.81 2.96 1.26
CA MET A 205 -13.96 3.16 2.12
C MET A 205 -14.64 1.82 2.47
N ARG A 206 -14.90 0.97 1.46
CA ARG A 206 -15.45 -0.38 1.68
C ARG A 206 -14.52 -1.27 2.51
N LEU A 207 -13.22 -1.20 2.26
CA LEU A 207 -12.22 -1.97 3.01
C LEU A 207 -12.22 -1.57 4.49
N VAL A 208 -12.19 -0.28 4.80
CA VAL A 208 -12.21 0.21 6.19
C VAL A 208 -13.52 -0.17 6.88
N ALA A 209 -14.66 -0.05 6.19
CA ALA A 209 -15.95 -0.50 6.73
C ALA A 209 -15.96 -2.01 7.05
N ALA A 210 -15.38 -2.84 6.18
CA ALA A 210 -15.25 -4.28 6.39
C ALA A 210 -14.27 -4.64 7.52
N LEU A 211 -13.18 -3.89 7.68
CA LEU A 211 -12.17 -4.13 8.71
C LEU A 211 -12.63 -3.72 10.11
N ARG A 212 -13.46 -2.67 10.22
CA ARG A 212 -13.88 -2.10 11.51
C ARG A 212 -14.31 -3.15 12.56
N PRO A 213 -15.27 -4.04 12.28
CA PRO A 213 -15.69 -5.05 13.28
C PRO A 213 -14.56 -5.99 13.69
N HIS A 214 -13.65 -6.30 12.76
CA HIS A 214 -12.51 -7.19 13.05
C HIS A 214 -11.46 -6.52 13.93
N VAL A 215 -11.19 -5.23 13.70
CA VAL A 215 -10.26 -4.45 14.51
C VAL A 215 -10.79 -4.31 15.94
N THR A 216 -12.06 -3.94 16.10
CA THR A 216 -12.69 -3.86 17.42
C THR A 216 -12.62 -5.19 18.16
N ALA A 217 -13.05 -6.28 17.54
CA ALA A 217 -13.02 -7.61 18.17
C ALA A 217 -11.59 -8.09 18.50
N ALA A 218 -10.61 -7.82 17.62
CA ALA A 218 -9.22 -8.18 17.88
C ALA A 218 -8.62 -7.37 19.05
N TYR A 219 -8.94 -6.09 19.13
CA TYR A 219 -8.49 -5.25 20.24
C TYR A 219 -9.09 -5.70 21.57
N GLU A 220 -10.39 -5.96 21.63
CA GLU A 220 -11.06 -6.48 22.83
C GLU A 220 -10.46 -7.82 23.31
N ALA A 221 -10.08 -8.69 22.36
CA ALA A 221 -9.49 -9.99 22.69
C ALA A 221 -8.08 -9.89 23.30
N VAL A 222 -7.37 -8.79 23.05
CA VAL A 222 -5.95 -8.62 23.45
C VAL A 222 -5.79 -7.64 24.60
N SER A 223 -6.56 -6.54 24.62
CA SER A 223 -6.35 -5.44 25.58
C SER A 223 -6.61 -5.84 27.03
N GLY A 224 -7.51 -6.83 27.28
CA GLY A 224 -7.90 -7.17 28.66
C GLY A 224 -8.42 -5.98 29.48
N GLY A 225 -8.64 -4.83 28.81
CA GLY A 225 -9.03 -3.57 29.41
C GLY A 225 -10.47 -3.54 29.91
N PRO A 226 -10.87 -2.47 30.62
CA PRO A 226 -12.21 -2.32 31.12
C PRO A 226 -13.23 -2.32 29.97
N PRO A 227 -14.46 -2.83 30.18
CA PRO A 227 -15.52 -2.79 29.19
C PRO A 227 -15.77 -1.32 28.75
N GLY A 228 -15.57 -1.05 27.45
CA GLY A 228 -15.79 0.29 26.88
C GLY A 228 -14.55 0.95 26.27
N GLU A 229 -13.34 0.43 26.47
CA GLU A 229 -12.21 0.80 25.64
C GLU A 229 -12.27 0.06 24.31
N SER A 230 -12.73 0.74 23.28
CA SER A 230 -12.76 0.20 21.92
C SER A 230 -11.65 0.79 21.08
N CYS A 231 -11.07 -0.03 20.20
CA CYS A 231 -10.27 0.45 19.09
C CYS A 231 -11.17 0.65 17.87
N GLU A 232 -11.15 1.84 17.31
CA GLU A 232 -11.96 2.18 16.15
C GLU A 232 -11.08 2.65 15.01
N ILE A 233 -11.51 2.32 13.80
CA ILE A 233 -10.92 2.83 12.57
C ILE A 233 -11.96 3.56 11.75
N SER A 234 -11.58 4.69 11.18
CA SER A 234 -12.43 5.46 10.26
C SER A 234 -11.63 5.95 9.06
N TYR A 235 -12.31 6.19 7.95
CA TYR A 235 -11.69 6.71 6.74
C TYR A 235 -12.14 8.15 6.52
N ARG A 236 -11.17 9.09 6.56
CA ARG A 236 -11.40 10.50 6.26
C ARG A 236 -10.93 10.82 4.86
N ALA A 237 -11.88 10.99 3.95
CA ALA A 237 -11.61 11.38 2.58
C ALA A 237 -11.46 12.91 2.46
N SER A 238 -10.43 13.34 1.76
CA SER A 238 -10.15 14.76 1.49
C SER A 238 -11.18 15.41 0.55
N VAL A 239 -11.98 14.59 -0.10
CA VAL A 239 -13.05 15.01 -1.02
C VAL A 239 -14.27 15.55 -0.28
N PHE A 240 -14.47 15.15 0.98
CA PHE A 240 -15.67 15.45 1.75
C PHE A 240 -15.36 16.24 3.02
N ASN A 241 -16.23 17.18 3.34
CA ASN A 241 -16.18 17.87 4.63
C ASN A 241 -16.97 17.14 5.72
N ASN A 242 -17.91 16.23 5.36
CA ASN A 242 -18.70 15.40 6.27
C ASN A 242 -18.89 13.99 5.66
N ASN A 243 -18.94 12.96 6.51
CA ASN A 243 -18.82 11.53 6.15
C ASN A 243 -20.08 10.87 5.53
N GLU A 244 -21.05 11.59 5.02
CA GLU A 244 -22.27 11.00 4.45
C GLU A 244 -22.27 11.11 2.92
N PHE A 245 -21.82 10.05 2.24
CA PHE A 245 -21.99 9.94 0.80
C PHE A 245 -22.27 8.50 0.37
N ASP A 246 -23.04 8.41 -0.69
CA ASP A 246 -23.26 7.18 -1.41
C ASP A 246 -21.91 6.67 -1.95
N ASN A 247 -21.50 5.45 -1.58
CA ASN A 247 -20.19 4.88 -1.90
C ASN A 247 -20.12 4.34 -3.34
N ASP A 248 -21.00 4.80 -4.22
CA ASP A 248 -20.96 4.43 -5.63
C ASP A 248 -19.87 5.21 -6.37
N VAL A 249 -19.23 4.55 -7.32
CA VAL A 249 -18.09 5.13 -8.04
C VAL A 249 -18.46 6.38 -8.84
N PRO A 250 -19.60 6.43 -9.56
CA PRO A 250 -20.03 7.63 -10.26
C PRO A 250 -20.24 8.85 -9.35
N GLY A 251 -20.89 8.68 -8.20
CA GLY A 251 -21.09 9.76 -7.23
C GLY A 251 -19.76 10.29 -6.67
N LEU A 252 -18.83 9.38 -6.38
CA LEU A 252 -17.49 9.75 -5.92
C LEU A 252 -16.67 10.49 -6.99
N GLU A 253 -16.82 10.14 -8.26
CA GLU A 253 -16.18 10.85 -9.37
C GLU A 253 -16.69 12.31 -9.46
N VAL A 254 -18.00 12.51 -9.41
CA VAL A 254 -18.61 13.84 -9.39
C VAL A 254 -18.16 14.65 -8.17
N ALA A 255 -18.13 14.03 -7.00
CA ALA A 255 -17.68 14.68 -5.77
C ALA A 255 -16.19 15.10 -5.85
N MET A 256 -15.32 14.24 -6.42
CA MET A 256 -13.93 14.58 -6.66
C MET A 256 -13.77 15.77 -7.60
N LEU A 257 -14.49 15.81 -8.71
CA LEU A 257 -14.47 16.95 -9.65
C LEU A 257 -14.89 18.25 -8.97
N LYS A 258 -15.97 18.22 -8.19
CA LYS A 258 -16.43 19.38 -7.43
C LYS A 258 -15.39 19.87 -6.41
N ALA A 259 -14.77 18.94 -5.68
CA ALA A 259 -13.76 19.27 -4.69
C ALA A 259 -12.49 19.85 -5.35
N LEU A 260 -12.02 19.27 -6.48
CA LEU A 260 -10.89 19.79 -7.26
C LEU A 260 -11.15 21.21 -7.78
N ALA A 261 -12.34 21.46 -8.31
CA ALA A 261 -12.73 22.80 -8.76
C ALA A 261 -12.73 23.82 -7.60
N GLY A 262 -13.19 23.42 -6.41
CA GLY A 262 -13.24 24.27 -5.22
C GLY A 262 -11.87 24.69 -4.68
N VAL A 263 -10.83 23.84 -4.85
CA VAL A 263 -9.47 24.13 -4.33
C VAL A 263 -8.50 24.63 -5.41
N ARG A 264 -8.93 24.75 -6.66
CA ARG A 264 -8.07 25.06 -7.82
C ARG A 264 -7.16 26.29 -7.63
N ALA A 265 -7.70 27.38 -7.08
CA ALA A 265 -6.90 28.58 -6.83
C ALA A 265 -5.75 28.30 -5.87
N SER A 266 -6.04 27.61 -4.76
CA SER A 266 -5.02 27.23 -3.77
C SER A 266 -3.99 26.23 -4.32
N GLU A 267 -4.41 25.33 -5.22
CA GLU A 267 -3.51 24.37 -5.88
C GLU A 267 -2.55 25.06 -6.85
N LEU A 268 -3.04 26.03 -7.60
CA LEU A 268 -2.22 26.86 -8.49
C LEU A 268 -1.18 27.68 -7.71
N ASP A 269 -1.60 28.28 -6.60
CA ASP A 269 -0.70 29.08 -5.75
C ASP A 269 0.40 28.21 -5.10
N ARG A 270 0.06 27.00 -4.66
CA ARG A 270 0.98 26.10 -3.95
C ARG A 270 1.74 25.15 -4.87
N GLY A 271 1.32 24.97 -6.11
CA GLY A 271 1.90 24.04 -7.07
C GLY A 271 1.74 22.57 -6.70
N VAL A 272 0.70 22.20 -5.92
CA VAL A 272 0.47 20.83 -5.42
C VAL A 272 -0.99 20.46 -5.49
N CYS A 273 -1.29 19.18 -5.71
CA CYS A 273 -2.65 18.66 -5.58
C CYS A 273 -3.06 18.58 -4.10
N LEU A 274 -4.25 19.08 -3.77
CA LEU A 274 -4.77 19.19 -2.40
C LEU A 274 -5.88 18.20 -2.09
N VAL A 275 -6.53 17.60 -3.09
CA VAL A 275 -7.69 16.72 -2.95
C VAL A 275 -7.47 15.41 -3.70
N GLY A 276 -7.95 14.32 -3.13
CA GLY A 276 -7.97 12.97 -3.71
C GLY A 276 -7.32 11.92 -2.80
N PRO A 277 -7.38 10.64 -3.18
CA PRO A 277 -6.87 9.50 -2.41
C PRO A 277 -5.46 9.63 -1.83
N HIS A 278 -4.60 10.44 -2.43
CA HIS A 278 -3.24 10.73 -1.93
C HIS A 278 -3.21 11.69 -0.73
N ARG A 279 -4.35 12.31 -0.36
CA ARG A 279 -4.51 13.21 0.78
C ARG A 279 -5.38 12.64 1.89
N ASP A 280 -6.02 11.50 1.63
CA ASP A 280 -6.92 10.86 2.56
C ASP A 280 -6.19 10.27 3.77
N GLU A 281 -6.95 9.99 4.83
CA GLU A 281 -6.42 9.51 6.10
C GLU A 281 -7.22 8.29 6.59
N LEU A 282 -6.50 7.28 7.09
CA LEU A 282 -7.06 6.25 7.97
C LEU A 282 -6.88 6.73 9.40
N GLU A 283 -7.95 7.08 10.04
CA GLU A 283 -7.95 7.50 11.44
C GLU A 283 -8.05 6.28 12.35
N LEU A 284 -7.21 6.27 13.37
CA LEU A 284 -7.15 5.22 14.38
C LEU A 284 -7.42 5.87 15.73
N SER A 285 -8.35 5.33 16.51
CA SER A 285 -8.66 5.81 17.85
C SER A 285 -8.78 4.65 18.85
N VAL A 286 -8.39 4.93 20.09
CA VAL A 286 -8.50 4.00 21.23
C VAL A 286 -9.17 4.77 22.37
N GLY A 287 -10.24 4.21 22.92
CA GLY A 287 -11.01 4.89 23.98
C GLY A 287 -11.56 6.27 23.56
N GLY A 288 -11.84 6.46 22.26
CA GLY A 288 -12.30 7.74 21.71
C GLY A 288 -11.20 8.80 21.49
N LEU A 289 -9.94 8.50 21.82
CA LEU A 289 -8.80 9.39 21.59
C LEU A 289 -8.00 8.94 20.37
N PRO A 290 -7.39 9.86 19.60
CA PRO A 290 -6.50 9.48 18.48
C PRO A 290 -5.38 8.57 18.97
N ALA A 291 -5.17 7.42 18.34
CA ALA A 291 -4.12 6.49 18.74
C ALA A 291 -2.73 7.13 18.64
N ARG A 292 -2.52 8.02 17.66
CA ARG A 292 -1.26 8.77 17.53
C ARG A 292 -1.11 9.78 18.68
N GLY A 293 -0.13 9.56 19.54
CA GLY A 293 0.24 10.45 20.65
C GLY A 293 -0.46 10.16 21.97
N TYR A 294 -1.48 9.31 21.97
CA TYR A 294 -2.21 8.93 23.20
C TYR A 294 -2.08 7.45 23.53
N ALA A 295 -1.86 6.57 22.56
CA ALA A 295 -1.63 5.17 22.82
C ALA A 295 -0.31 4.95 23.57
N SER A 296 -0.34 4.19 24.65
CA SER A 296 0.84 3.74 25.39
C SER A 296 1.75 2.88 24.50
N HIS A 297 2.97 2.58 24.97
CA HIS A 297 3.88 1.71 24.22
C HIS A 297 3.26 0.30 24.04
N ASP A 298 2.58 -0.21 25.06
CA ASP A 298 1.93 -1.51 25.08
C ASP A 298 0.67 -1.53 24.19
N GLU A 299 -0.15 -0.48 24.21
CA GLU A 299 -1.31 -0.32 23.31
C GLU A 299 -0.92 -0.19 21.85
N SER A 300 0.29 0.30 21.56
CA SER A 300 0.83 0.38 20.19
C SER A 300 1.29 -0.97 19.67
N TRP A 301 1.53 -1.96 20.54
CA TRP A 301 2.06 -3.28 20.23
C TRP A 301 1.06 -4.42 20.44
N SER A 302 -0.18 -4.15 20.78
CA SER A 302 -1.14 -5.25 20.86
C SER A 302 -1.27 -5.99 19.53
N PRO A 303 -0.70 -7.20 19.42
CA PRO A 303 -1.15 -8.37 20.14
C PRO A 303 -0.02 -9.23 20.77
N THR A 304 0.46 -8.91 21.94
CA THR A 304 1.22 -9.91 22.71
C THR A 304 0.57 -10.07 24.08
N PRO A 305 0.10 -11.26 24.48
CA PRO A 305 -0.41 -11.45 25.81
C PRO A 305 0.72 -11.22 26.81
N SER A 306 0.56 -10.24 27.70
CA SER A 306 1.37 -10.14 28.90
C SER A 306 1.16 -11.43 29.70
N ARG A 307 2.18 -12.29 29.76
CA ARG A 307 2.22 -13.36 30.75
C ARG A 307 2.40 -12.73 32.11
N SER A 308 1.36 -12.77 32.92
CA SER A 308 1.47 -12.81 34.37
C SER A 308 2.02 -14.15 34.83
#